data_5e474cd7b178b714a0f4cfcdc99a9a69
#
_entry.id   5e474cd7b178b714a0f4cfcdc99a9a69
#
_cell.length_a   1.000
_cell.length_b   1.000
_cell.length_c   1.000
_cell.angle_alpha   90.00
_cell.angle_beta   90.00
_cell.angle_gamma   90.00
#
_symmetry.space_group_name_H-M   'P 1'
#
loop_
_entity.id
_entity.type
_entity.pdbx_description
1 polymer ?
#
loop_
_entity_poly.entity_id
_entity_poly.type
_entity_poly.pdbx_seq_one_letter_code
_entity_poly.pdbx_strand_id
1 'polypeptide(L)'
;MSPRSAGTPARAAVAFARSEPLRIEEITVRDPGPGEVLVRVAACGICASDLHVWRTGEGLGFPAVLGHEASGVVEAVGAGVTEVAAGQAVVLAWIPRCGTCRACRAGRTHLCAAMRTNASDGSLVLGGVTLGRYMSVSGLSELVVVHERAAIPVRDGLSLRSVCLIGCGVTTGFGAAVITGEARWGESVAVFGCGA
;
A
#
# COMPACT_ATOMS: atom_id res chain seq x y z
N MET A 1 -24.98 -19.10 3.63
CA MET A 1 -24.09 -17.96 4.01
C MET A 1 -23.13 -18.52 5.05
N SER A 2 -21.87 -18.79 4.69
CA SER A 2 -20.85 -19.13 5.69
C SER A 2 -20.70 -17.98 6.71
N PRO A 3 -20.49 -18.27 8.00
CA PRO A 3 -20.20 -17.24 8.97
C PRO A 3 -18.98 -16.44 8.48
N ARG A 4 -19.11 -15.12 8.43
CA ARG A 4 -17.93 -14.26 8.20
C ARG A 4 -16.95 -14.58 9.30
N SER A 5 -15.72 -14.97 8.94
CA SER A 5 -14.66 -15.12 9.93
C SER A 5 -14.53 -13.80 10.72
N ALA A 6 -14.21 -13.90 11.99
CA ALA A 6 -14.19 -12.76 12.90
C ALA A 6 -13.11 -11.72 12.54
N GLY A 7 -12.28 -11.97 11.52
CA GLY A 7 -11.13 -11.16 11.17
C GLY A 7 -10.05 -11.16 12.27
N THR A 8 -8.92 -10.54 12.00
CA THR A 8 -7.78 -10.46 12.92
C THR A 8 -7.70 -9.06 13.53
N PRO A 9 -7.61 -8.92 14.87
CA PRO A 9 -7.41 -7.63 15.51
C PRO A 9 -6.01 -7.08 15.18
N ALA A 10 -5.93 -5.76 14.96
CA ALA A 10 -4.69 -5.06 14.67
C ALA A 10 -4.81 -3.59 15.14
N ARG A 11 -3.68 -2.95 15.43
CA ARG A 11 -3.65 -1.50 15.67
C ARG A 11 -3.42 -0.76 14.37
N ALA A 12 -4.08 0.39 14.24
CA ALA A 12 -3.89 1.29 13.11
C ALA A 12 -3.92 2.75 13.56
N ALA A 13 -3.19 3.61 12.85
CA ALA A 13 -3.32 5.05 12.98
C ALA A 13 -4.48 5.53 12.09
N VAL A 14 -5.61 5.82 12.72
CA VAL A 14 -6.86 6.19 12.06
C VAL A 14 -7.00 7.73 11.99
N ALA A 15 -7.23 8.25 10.80
CA ALA A 15 -7.64 9.63 10.58
C ALA A 15 -9.18 9.69 10.65
N PHE A 16 -9.73 10.45 11.59
CA PHE A 16 -11.19 10.62 11.76
C PHE A 16 -11.74 11.79 10.96
N ALA A 17 -10.95 12.84 10.80
CA ALA A 17 -11.30 14.02 10.01
C ALA A 17 -10.04 14.70 9.45
N ARG A 18 -10.26 15.68 8.57
CA ARG A 18 -9.17 16.47 7.97
C ARG A 18 -8.39 17.22 9.03
N SER A 19 -7.07 17.16 8.92
CA SER A 19 -6.12 17.91 9.78
C SER A 19 -6.24 17.64 11.28
N GLU A 20 -7.02 16.63 11.68
CA GLU A 20 -7.05 16.15 13.06
C GLU A 20 -5.92 15.18 13.34
N PRO A 21 -5.38 15.13 14.56
CA PRO A 21 -4.39 14.13 14.93
C PRO A 21 -4.88 12.72 14.67
N LEU A 22 -4.00 11.87 14.13
CA LEU A 22 -4.30 10.45 14.00
C LEU A 22 -4.44 9.82 15.38
N ARG A 23 -5.36 8.87 15.53
CA ARG A 23 -5.56 8.11 16.77
C ARG A 23 -5.17 6.66 16.53
N ILE A 24 -4.48 6.09 17.51
CA ILE A 24 -4.18 4.64 17.49
C ILE A 24 -5.40 3.91 17.99
N GLU A 25 -6.02 3.13 17.10
CA GLU A 25 -7.24 2.38 17.38
C GLU A 25 -7.02 0.88 17.14
N GLU A 26 -7.73 0.05 17.89
CA GLU A 26 -7.82 -1.38 17.59
C GLU A 26 -8.91 -1.59 16.54
N ILE A 27 -8.50 -2.10 15.39
CA ILE A 27 -9.36 -2.38 14.24
C ILE A 27 -9.43 -3.89 14.01
N THR A 28 -10.43 -4.30 13.23
CA THR A 28 -10.52 -5.67 12.71
C THR A 28 -10.11 -5.66 11.24
N VAL A 29 -9.15 -6.51 10.88
CA VAL A 29 -8.72 -6.73 9.50
C VAL A 29 -9.30 -8.07 9.05
N ARG A 30 -10.06 -8.09 7.95
CA ARG A 30 -10.66 -9.33 7.45
C ARG A 30 -9.61 -10.30 6.94
N ASP A 31 -9.96 -11.57 6.83
CA ASP A 31 -9.13 -12.55 6.14
C ASP A 31 -8.99 -12.21 4.64
N PRO A 32 -7.86 -12.62 4.01
CA PRO A 32 -7.65 -12.40 2.59
C PRO A 32 -8.63 -13.24 1.75
N GLY A 33 -9.31 -12.59 0.82
CA GLY A 33 -10.16 -13.22 -0.18
C GLY A 33 -9.35 -13.86 -1.33
N PRO A 34 -10.03 -14.40 -2.36
CA PRO A 34 -9.35 -14.95 -3.53
C PRO A 34 -8.43 -13.93 -4.21
N GLY A 35 -7.18 -14.32 -4.48
CA GLY A 35 -6.15 -13.45 -5.08
C GLY A 35 -5.59 -12.37 -4.16
N GLU A 36 -5.93 -12.40 -2.86
CA GLU A 36 -5.45 -11.44 -1.87
C GLU A 36 -4.50 -12.10 -0.87
N VAL A 37 -3.71 -11.27 -0.22
CA VAL A 37 -2.80 -11.67 0.85
C VAL A 37 -2.96 -10.77 2.07
N LEU A 38 -2.83 -11.35 3.24
CA LEU A 38 -2.70 -10.62 4.50
C LEU A 38 -1.22 -10.38 4.76
N VAL A 39 -0.84 -9.13 4.95
CA VAL A 39 0.55 -8.75 5.20
C VAL A 39 0.66 -8.11 6.58
N ARG A 40 1.59 -8.63 7.39
CA ARG A 40 2.04 -7.99 8.63
C ARG A 40 3.05 -6.91 8.28
N VAL A 41 2.64 -5.67 8.45
CA VAL A 41 3.46 -4.50 8.13
C VAL A 41 4.61 -4.38 9.13
N ALA A 42 5.82 -4.30 8.60
CA ALA A 42 7.04 -4.08 9.39
C ALA A 42 7.43 -2.60 9.44
N ALA A 43 7.16 -1.86 8.37
CA ALA A 43 7.41 -0.43 8.28
C ALA A 43 6.53 0.21 7.23
N CYS A 44 6.20 1.48 7.45
CA CYS A 44 5.52 2.34 6.49
C CYS A 44 6.17 3.73 6.52
N GLY A 45 6.60 4.21 5.35
CA GLY A 45 7.03 5.59 5.16
C GLY A 45 5.83 6.55 5.16
N ILE A 46 6.10 7.82 5.43
CA ILE A 46 5.12 8.90 5.35
C ILE A 46 5.53 9.83 4.20
N CYS A 47 4.70 9.94 3.21
CA CYS A 47 4.91 10.76 2.03
C CYS A 47 4.12 12.08 2.10
N ALA A 48 4.52 13.07 1.33
CA ALA A 48 3.75 14.30 1.16
C ALA A 48 2.32 14.04 0.66
N SER A 49 2.09 12.96 -0.08
CA SER A 49 0.76 12.53 -0.53
C SER A 49 -0.15 12.13 0.63
N ASP A 50 0.38 11.48 1.68
CA ASP A 50 -0.39 11.19 2.90
C ASP A 50 -0.79 12.49 3.61
N LEU A 51 0.14 13.43 3.73
CA LEU A 51 -0.12 14.75 4.33
C LEU A 51 -1.14 15.57 3.52
N HIS A 52 -1.06 15.50 2.20
CA HIS A 52 -2.01 16.18 1.32
C HIS A 52 -3.44 15.67 1.57
N VAL A 53 -3.64 14.36 1.52
CA VAL A 53 -4.97 13.77 1.74
C VAL A 53 -5.46 13.96 3.16
N TRP A 54 -4.58 13.86 4.16
CA TRP A 54 -4.92 14.18 5.55
C TRP A 54 -5.43 15.61 5.72
N ARG A 55 -4.84 16.58 5.00
CA ARG A 55 -5.26 17.99 5.05
C ARG A 55 -6.53 18.26 4.26
N THR A 56 -6.66 17.69 3.07
CA THR A 56 -7.72 18.05 2.11
C THR A 56 -8.89 17.08 2.12
N GLY A 57 -8.69 15.82 2.47
CA GLY A 57 -9.65 14.74 2.31
C GLY A 57 -9.87 14.35 0.85
N GLU A 58 -9.01 14.79 -0.07
CA GLU A 58 -9.21 14.56 -1.50
C GLU A 58 -9.18 13.06 -1.84
N GLY A 59 -10.26 12.57 -2.45
CA GLY A 59 -10.40 11.19 -2.90
C GLY A 59 -10.49 10.14 -1.80
N LEU A 60 -10.66 10.53 -0.52
CA LEU A 60 -10.75 9.60 0.60
C LEU A 60 -11.85 10.02 1.59
N GLY A 61 -12.76 9.08 1.91
CA GLY A 61 -13.74 9.24 2.98
C GLY A 61 -13.13 8.93 4.34
N PHE A 62 -13.42 9.76 5.35
CA PHE A 62 -13.07 9.50 6.75
C PHE A 62 -14.22 8.78 7.49
N PRO A 63 -13.93 7.97 8.52
CA PRO A 63 -12.60 7.64 9.04
C PRO A 63 -11.80 6.72 8.09
N ALA A 64 -10.46 6.87 8.09
CA ALA A 64 -9.60 6.19 7.13
C ALA A 64 -8.22 5.85 7.71
N VAL A 65 -7.55 4.87 7.11
CA VAL A 65 -6.15 4.53 7.36
C VAL A 65 -5.30 4.95 6.17
N LEU A 66 -4.29 5.78 6.43
CA LEU A 66 -3.33 6.29 5.45
C LEU A 66 -2.12 5.35 5.30
N GLY A 67 -1.10 5.82 4.58
CA GLY A 67 0.15 5.09 4.35
C GLY A 67 0.13 4.24 3.08
N HIS A 68 1.09 4.48 2.20
CA HIS A 68 1.21 3.75 0.94
C HIS A 68 2.64 3.29 0.62
N GLU A 69 3.61 3.62 1.47
CA GLU A 69 5.01 3.20 1.39
C GLU A 69 5.28 2.07 2.38
N ALA A 70 4.64 0.92 2.22
CA ALA A 70 4.71 -0.13 3.21
C ALA A 70 5.54 -1.34 2.75
N SER A 71 6.13 -2.01 3.72
CA SER A 71 6.76 -3.32 3.58
C SER A 71 6.41 -4.21 4.77
N GLY A 72 6.47 -5.50 4.58
CA GLY A 72 6.11 -6.44 5.62
C GLY A 72 6.39 -7.88 5.24
N VAL A 73 5.75 -8.79 5.97
CA VAL A 73 5.82 -10.23 5.74
C VAL A 73 4.40 -10.74 5.45
N VAL A 74 4.26 -11.55 4.43
CA VAL A 74 3.00 -12.23 4.11
C VAL A 74 2.65 -13.18 5.26
N GLU A 75 1.51 -12.97 5.90
CA GLU A 75 1.03 -13.77 7.03
C GLU A 75 0.10 -14.90 6.58
N ALA A 76 -0.78 -14.58 5.63
CA ALA A 76 -1.72 -15.54 5.06
C ALA A 76 -1.99 -15.21 3.58
N VAL A 77 -2.38 -16.22 2.83
CA VAL A 77 -2.72 -16.10 1.40
C VAL A 77 -4.14 -16.60 1.18
N GLY A 78 -4.88 -15.90 0.33
CA GLY A 78 -6.21 -16.31 -0.11
C GLY A 78 -6.16 -17.37 -1.22
N ALA A 79 -7.33 -17.87 -1.58
CA ALA A 79 -7.44 -18.88 -2.64
C ALA A 79 -6.92 -18.33 -3.98
N GLY A 80 -6.19 -19.13 -4.73
CA GLY A 80 -5.67 -18.79 -6.06
C GLY A 80 -4.45 -17.88 -6.08
N VAL A 81 -3.90 -17.49 -4.93
CA VAL A 81 -2.64 -16.76 -4.84
C VAL A 81 -1.49 -17.63 -5.32
N THR A 82 -0.65 -17.12 -6.21
CA THR A 82 0.47 -17.85 -6.82
C THR A 82 1.78 -17.06 -6.87
N GLU A 83 1.73 -15.73 -6.76
CA GLU A 83 2.91 -14.86 -6.91
C GLU A 83 3.73 -14.75 -5.61
N VAL A 84 3.13 -15.04 -4.45
CA VAL A 84 3.77 -14.95 -3.13
C VAL A 84 3.28 -16.07 -2.19
N ALA A 85 4.04 -16.33 -1.13
CA ALA A 85 3.72 -17.32 -0.10
C ALA A 85 3.80 -16.74 1.31
N ALA A 86 3.14 -17.39 2.28
CA ALA A 86 3.26 -17.03 3.69
C ALA A 86 4.72 -17.12 4.17
N GLY A 87 5.14 -16.18 5.00
CA GLY A 87 6.51 -16.01 5.47
C GLY A 87 7.40 -15.18 4.54
N GLN A 88 6.97 -14.85 3.33
CA GLN A 88 7.76 -14.11 2.36
C GLN A 88 7.78 -12.61 2.67
N ALA A 89 8.97 -12.00 2.62
CA ALA A 89 9.14 -10.56 2.75
C ALA A 89 8.70 -9.84 1.46
N VAL A 90 7.94 -8.75 1.61
CA VAL A 90 7.38 -8.00 0.48
C VAL A 90 7.46 -6.49 0.70
N VAL A 91 7.55 -5.74 -0.40
CA VAL A 91 7.21 -4.32 -0.47
C VAL A 91 5.84 -4.18 -1.15
N LEU A 92 5.04 -3.22 -0.70
CA LEU A 92 3.70 -3.02 -1.22
C LEU A 92 3.67 -1.92 -2.29
N ALA A 93 3.09 -2.25 -3.44
CA ALA A 93 2.88 -1.33 -4.54
C ALA A 93 1.47 -0.74 -4.47
N TRP A 94 1.37 0.57 -4.44
CA TRP A 94 0.09 1.28 -4.40
C TRP A 94 -0.61 1.37 -5.78
N ILE A 95 0.09 0.98 -6.87
CA ILE A 95 -0.49 0.81 -8.21
C ILE A 95 -0.25 -0.64 -8.66
N PRO A 96 -1.00 -1.61 -8.16
CA PRO A 96 -0.90 -2.98 -8.67
C PRO A 96 -1.40 -3.06 -10.11
N ARG A 97 -0.87 -4.03 -10.87
CA ARG A 97 -1.28 -4.28 -12.25
C ARG A 97 -2.27 -5.44 -12.34
N CYS A 98 -3.31 -5.34 -13.15
CA CYS A 98 -4.19 -6.49 -13.39
C CYS A 98 -3.62 -7.49 -14.43
N GLY A 99 -2.65 -7.08 -15.23
CA GLY A 99 -2.03 -7.89 -16.29
C GLY A 99 -2.86 -8.04 -17.57
N THR A 100 -4.17 -7.77 -17.54
CA THR A 100 -5.10 -8.10 -18.63
C THR A 100 -5.70 -6.90 -19.36
N CYS A 101 -5.73 -5.71 -18.76
CA CYS A 101 -6.30 -4.52 -19.41
C CYS A 101 -5.40 -4.00 -20.55
N ARG A 102 -5.94 -3.12 -21.38
CA ARG A 102 -5.22 -2.54 -22.53
C ARG A 102 -3.89 -1.91 -22.14
N ALA A 103 -3.85 -1.17 -21.01
CA ALA A 103 -2.63 -0.54 -20.54
C ALA A 103 -1.57 -1.57 -20.14
N CYS A 104 -1.96 -2.61 -19.40
CA CYS A 104 -1.05 -3.68 -18.99
C CYS A 104 -0.49 -4.47 -20.17
N ARG A 105 -1.35 -4.82 -21.15
CA ARG A 105 -0.92 -5.51 -22.39
C ARG A 105 0.04 -4.68 -23.24
N ALA A 106 -0.06 -3.35 -23.16
CA ALA A 106 0.84 -2.42 -23.84
C ALA A 106 2.11 -2.09 -23.03
N GLY A 107 2.40 -2.81 -21.92
CA GLY A 107 3.56 -2.55 -21.04
C GLY A 107 3.42 -1.32 -20.13
N ARG A 108 2.31 -0.58 -20.24
CA ARG A 108 2.04 0.64 -19.45
C ARG A 108 1.29 0.31 -18.16
N THR A 109 1.86 -0.54 -17.31
CA THR A 109 1.21 -1.07 -16.11
C THR A 109 0.85 0.01 -15.08
N HIS A 110 1.61 1.10 -15.02
CA HIS A 110 1.33 2.29 -14.20
C HIS A 110 0.01 3.00 -14.57
N LEU A 111 -0.55 2.74 -15.75
CA LEU A 111 -1.86 3.24 -16.20
C LEU A 111 -2.98 2.22 -15.98
N CYS A 112 -2.76 1.16 -15.21
CA CYS A 112 -3.78 0.18 -14.91
C CYS A 112 -4.89 0.80 -14.05
N ALA A 113 -6.08 1.00 -14.64
CA ALA A 113 -7.23 1.54 -13.93
C ALA A 113 -8.01 0.47 -13.15
N ALA A 114 -7.89 -0.82 -13.53
CA ALA A 114 -8.67 -1.91 -12.94
C ALA A 114 -8.31 -2.22 -11.47
N MET A 115 -7.10 -1.83 -11.03
CA MET A 115 -6.59 -2.11 -9.68
C MET A 115 -6.41 -0.84 -8.84
N ARG A 116 -6.79 0.31 -9.37
CA ARG A 116 -6.70 1.60 -8.65
C ARG A 116 -7.97 1.81 -7.86
N THR A 117 -7.89 1.66 -6.57
CA THR A 117 -9.04 1.94 -5.69
C THR A 117 -8.57 2.56 -4.38
N ASN A 118 -9.25 3.65 -4.00
CA ASN A 118 -9.23 4.20 -2.63
C ASN A 118 -10.53 3.81 -1.92
N ALA A 119 -11.23 2.78 -2.43
CA ALA A 119 -12.55 2.42 -1.94
C ALA A 119 -12.46 1.71 -0.58
N SER A 120 -13.46 1.93 0.24
CA SER A 120 -13.75 1.11 1.42
C SER A 120 -14.27 -0.25 0.95
N ASP A 121 -13.44 -1.29 1.04
CA ASP A 121 -13.77 -2.65 0.58
C ASP A 121 -14.14 -3.61 1.75
N GLY A 122 -14.29 -3.04 2.95
CA GLY A 122 -14.58 -3.81 4.16
C GLY A 122 -13.38 -4.56 4.73
N SER A 123 -12.18 -4.33 4.23
CA SER A 123 -10.98 -5.00 4.75
C SER A 123 -10.53 -4.48 6.11
N LEU A 124 -10.84 -3.23 6.43
CA LEU A 124 -10.52 -2.58 7.69
C LEU A 124 -11.81 -2.09 8.35
N VAL A 125 -12.06 -2.50 9.58
CA VAL A 125 -13.30 -2.18 10.31
C VAL A 125 -12.98 -1.71 11.72
N LEU A 126 -13.57 -0.60 12.15
CA LEU A 126 -13.50 -0.06 13.50
C LEU A 126 -14.90 0.01 14.11
N GLY A 127 -15.17 -0.76 15.16
CA GLY A 127 -16.47 -0.73 15.84
C GLY A 127 -17.68 -0.97 14.93
N GLY A 128 -17.52 -1.79 13.89
CA GLY A 128 -18.56 -2.05 12.88
C GLY A 128 -18.59 -1.04 11.71
N VAL A 129 -17.77 0.01 11.74
CA VAL A 129 -17.65 0.99 10.66
C VAL A 129 -16.51 0.61 9.73
N THR A 130 -16.78 0.50 8.44
CA THR A 130 -15.75 0.29 7.42
C THR A 130 -14.89 1.54 7.27
N LEU A 131 -13.57 1.39 7.36
CA LEU A 131 -12.61 2.47 7.21
C LEU A 131 -12.28 2.71 5.74
N GLY A 132 -12.01 3.96 5.39
CA GLY A 132 -11.43 4.35 4.11
C GLY A 132 -10.02 3.77 3.95
N ARG A 133 -9.71 3.29 2.74
CA ARG A 133 -8.39 2.75 2.39
C ARG A 133 -7.63 3.72 1.49
N TYR A 134 -6.44 4.09 1.90
CA TYR A 134 -5.60 4.95 1.09
C TYR A 134 -4.73 4.15 0.13
N MET A 135 -4.84 4.46 -1.15
CA MET A 135 -4.05 3.87 -2.25
C MET A 135 -4.01 2.32 -2.22
N SER A 136 -5.12 1.69 -1.81
CA SER A 136 -5.24 0.22 -1.70
C SER A 136 -4.22 -0.47 -0.77
N VAL A 137 -3.43 0.28 -0.01
CA VAL A 137 -2.40 -0.20 0.93
C VAL A 137 -2.80 0.03 2.37
N SER A 138 -3.03 1.28 2.78
CA SER A 138 -3.34 1.65 4.18
C SER A 138 -2.27 1.19 5.18
N GLY A 139 -1.01 1.43 4.85
CA GLY A 139 0.16 0.88 5.55
C GLY A 139 0.39 1.40 6.98
N LEU A 140 -0.35 2.43 7.43
CA LEU A 140 -0.33 2.86 8.83
C LEU A 140 -1.21 1.97 9.72
N SER A 141 -1.18 0.66 9.46
CA SER A 141 -1.81 -0.42 10.21
C SER A 141 -0.82 -1.56 10.40
N GLU A 142 -0.95 -2.33 11.48
CA GLU A 142 -0.10 -3.51 11.73
C GLU A 142 -0.39 -4.65 10.74
N LEU A 143 -1.62 -4.73 10.24
CA LEU A 143 -2.05 -5.71 9.25
C LEU A 143 -2.80 -5.02 8.12
N VAL A 144 -2.58 -5.50 6.90
CA VAL A 144 -3.29 -5.04 5.71
C VAL A 144 -3.61 -6.20 4.79
N VAL A 145 -4.77 -6.13 4.12
CA VAL A 145 -5.11 -7.06 3.03
C VAL A 145 -4.87 -6.35 1.71
N VAL A 146 -4.09 -6.95 0.84
CA VAL A 146 -3.82 -6.41 -0.51
C VAL A 146 -3.94 -7.52 -1.56
N HIS A 147 -4.16 -7.14 -2.81
CA HIS A 147 -4.08 -8.10 -3.91
C HIS A 147 -2.64 -8.64 -4.04
N GLU A 148 -2.43 -9.92 -4.38
CA GLU A 148 -1.11 -10.55 -4.49
C GLU A 148 -0.14 -9.73 -5.36
N ARG A 149 -0.63 -9.10 -6.45
CA ARG A 149 0.17 -8.26 -7.36
C ARG A 149 0.60 -6.92 -6.80
N ALA A 150 0.07 -6.55 -5.64
CA ALA A 150 0.57 -5.41 -4.87
C ALA A 150 1.71 -5.83 -3.93
N ALA A 151 1.81 -7.10 -3.58
CA ALA A 151 2.84 -7.65 -2.70
C ALA A 151 4.03 -8.13 -3.54
N ILE A 152 5.05 -7.29 -3.67
CA ILE A 152 6.24 -7.58 -4.49
C ILE A 152 7.30 -8.21 -3.61
N PRO A 153 7.74 -9.46 -3.89
CA PRO A 153 8.78 -10.13 -3.11
C PRO A 153 10.09 -9.34 -3.10
N VAL A 154 10.71 -9.27 -1.94
CA VAL A 154 12.07 -8.71 -1.78
C VAL A 154 13.04 -9.81 -1.38
N ARG A 155 14.32 -9.62 -1.71
CA ARG A 155 15.37 -10.59 -1.35
C ARG A 155 15.54 -10.67 0.15
N ASP A 156 15.83 -11.86 0.64
CA ASP A 156 16.16 -12.08 2.04
C ASP A 156 17.35 -11.23 2.49
N GLY A 157 17.34 -10.84 3.76
CA GLY A 157 18.39 -10.04 4.36
C GLY A 157 18.29 -8.53 4.13
N LEU A 158 17.34 -8.06 3.31
CA LEU A 158 17.08 -6.63 3.17
C LEU A 158 16.28 -6.10 4.37
N SER A 159 16.64 -4.89 4.83
CA SER A 159 15.92 -4.21 5.89
C SER A 159 14.53 -3.76 5.40
N LEU A 160 13.47 -4.33 5.95
CA LEU A 160 12.09 -3.92 5.63
C LEU A 160 11.84 -2.44 5.94
N ARG A 161 12.55 -1.87 6.94
CA ARG A 161 12.46 -0.42 7.25
C ARG A 161 12.98 0.46 6.12
N SER A 162 13.92 -0.04 5.32
CA SER A 162 14.47 0.71 4.19
C SER A 162 13.70 0.42 2.89
N VAL A 163 13.32 -0.85 2.66
CA VAL A 163 12.65 -1.21 1.41
C VAL A 163 11.21 -0.70 1.32
N CYS A 164 10.56 -0.32 2.43
CA CYS A 164 9.23 0.27 2.38
C CYS A 164 9.19 1.52 1.47
N LEU A 165 10.28 2.32 1.45
CA LEU A 165 10.39 3.52 0.62
C LEU A 165 10.41 3.22 -0.89
N ILE A 166 10.72 1.99 -1.30
CA ILE A 166 10.66 1.56 -2.71
C ILE A 166 9.22 1.63 -3.24
N GLY A 167 8.23 1.47 -2.36
CA GLY A 167 6.82 1.55 -2.72
C GLY A 167 6.41 2.89 -3.35
N CYS A 168 7.09 4.00 -3.03
CA CYS A 168 6.80 5.32 -3.60
C CYS A 168 8.05 6.17 -3.80
N GLY A 169 8.68 6.68 -2.72
CA GLY A 169 9.72 7.71 -2.81
C GLY A 169 10.90 7.31 -3.69
N VAL A 170 11.44 6.09 -3.52
CA VAL A 170 12.58 5.60 -4.30
C VAL A 170 12.21 5.42 -5.77
N THR A 171 11.07 4.79 -6.07
CA THR A 171 10.63 4.59 -7.47
C THR A 171 10.28 5.92 -8.14
N THR A 172 9.73 6.88 -7.41
CA THR A 172 9.43 8.23 -7.89
C THR A 172 10.73 8.98 -8.23
N GLY A 173 11.71 8.98 -7.32
CA GLY A 173 12.99 9.65 -7.54
C GLY A 173 13.79 9.01 -8.68
N PHE A 174 13.84 7.69 -8.74
CA PHE A 174 14.47 6.97 -9.84
C PHE A 174 13.78 7.30 -11.18
N GLY A 175 12.47 7.26 -11.23
CA GLY A 175 11.70 7.58 -12.44
C GLY A 175 11.89 9.03 -12.88
N ALA A 176 11.94 9.97 -11.95
CA ALA A 176 12.20 11.37 -12.25
C ALA A 176 13.59 11.59 -12.84
N ALA A 177 14.63 11.02 -12.25
CA ALA A 177 16.01 11.21 -12.70
C ALA A 177 16.30 10.43 -13.99
N VAL A 178 16.01 9.13 -14.01
CA VAL A 178 16.47 8.23 -15.08
C VAL A 178 15.50 8.18 -16.27
N ILE A 179 14.19 8.19 -16.01
CA ILE A 179 13.20 8.04 -17.07
C ILE A 179 12.77 9.41 -17.63
N THR A 180 12.41 10.35 -16.76
CA THR A 180 11.91 11.66 -17.19
C THR A 180 13.05 12.63 -17.48
N GLY A 181 14.07 12.65 -16.60
CA GLY A 181 15.26 13.51 -16.74
C GLY A 181 16.32 12.93 -17.67
N GLU A 182 16.16 11.66 -18.12
CA GLU A 182 17.07 10.95 -19.03
C GLU A 182 18.54 10.96 -18.58
N ALA A 183 18.75 11.07 -17.24
CA ALA A 183 20.09 11.10 -16.66
C ALA A 183 20.87 9.81 -16.99
N ARG A 184 22.08 9.96 -17.50
CA ARG A 184 22.94 8.86 -17.94
C ARG A 184 24.09 8.62 -16.97
N TRP A 185 24.68 7.46 -17.07
CA TRP A 185 25.84 7.11 -16.27
C TRP A 185 26.99 8.08 -16.52
N GLY A 186 27.55 8.62 -15.43
CA GLY A 186 28.66 9.61 -15.48
C GLY A 186 28.20 11.06 -15.55
N GLU A 187 26.92 11.35 -15.67
CA GLU A 187 26.40 12.72 -15.62
C GLU A 187 26.17 13.19 -14.17
N SER A 188 26.18 14.49 -13.99
CA SER A 188 25.88 15.13 -12.70
C SER A 188 24.41 15.56 -12.67
N VAL A 189 23.75 15.31 -11.54
CA VAL A 189 22.35 15.68 -11.30
C VAL A 189 22.26 16.61 -10.10
N ALA A 190 21.57 17.74 -10.22
CA ALA A 190 21.23 18.62 -9.11
C ALA A 190 19.77 18.41 -8.70
N VAL A 191 19.54 18.18 -7.40
CA VAL A 191 18.20 18.00 -6.84
C VAL A 191 17.86 19.20 -5.96
N PHE A 192 16.79 19.91 -6.31
CA PHE A 192 16.26 21.04 -5.54
C PHE A 192 15.02 20.56 -4.75
N GLY A 193 15.17 20.44 -3.43
CA GLY A 193 14.18 19.87 -2.54
C GLY A 193 14.37 18.37 -2.31
N CYS A 194 14.46 17.99 -1.04
CA CYS A 194 14.67 16.60 -0.59
C CYS A 194 13.52 16.11 0.27
N GLY A 195 12.29 16.60 0.03
CA GLY A 195 11.06 16.10 0.64
C GLY A 195 10.56 14.85 -0.07
N ALA A 196 9.71 14.07 0.64
CA ALA A 196 9.04 12.89 0.12
C ALA A 196 7.54 13.13 -0.10
#